data_bcc220756a234c6875bbad80d349bd18
#
_entry.id   bcc220756a234c6875bbad80d349bd18
#
_cell.length_a   1.000
_cell.length_b   1.000
_cell.length_c   1.000
_cell.angle_alpha   90.00
_cell.angle_beta   90.00
_cell.angle_gamma   90.00
#
_symmetry.space_group_name_H-M   'P 1'
#
loop_
_entity.id
_entity.type
_entity.pdbx_description
1 polymer ?
#
loop_
_entity_poly.entity_id
_entity_poly.type
_entity_poly.pdbx_seq_one_letter_code
_entity_poly.pdbx_strand_id
1 'polypeptide(L)'
;MRLSSTVPEVSDYGSVDPAPPATHGSSDQLRSVLLNEEARMFERMRAVFALRNDGSDEAVDTLCSAFSSTSALLRHELAYVLGQMQNARALPTLWERLEDESEHVMVRHEAAEAMGAIGDGRSREVLERFLTHPAAEISESCEVALDLLDWCERAEWNKD
;
A
#
# COMPACT_ATOMS: atom_id res chain seq x y z
N MET A 1 14.90 15.66 30.13
CA MET A 1 15.09 15.54 28.71
C MET A 1 15.20 14.03 28.38
N ARG A 2 14.15 13.40 27.88
CA ARG A 2 14.24 11.98 27.46
C ARG A 2 15.10 11.93 26.22
N LEU A 3 16.17 11.16 26.25
CA LEU A 3 16.93 10.83 25.06
C LEU A 3 15.94 10.08 24.14
N SER A 4 15.73 10.62 22.94
CA SER A 4 14.95 9.96 21.91
C SER A 4 15.54 8.56 21.70
N SER A 5 14.68 7.54 21.75
CA SER A 5 15.08 6.19 21.39
C SER A 5 15.71 6.24 19.99
N THR A 6 16.91 5.67 19.87
CA THR A 6 17.61 5.56 18.58
C THR A 6 17.08 4.39 17.73
N VAL A 7 16.18 3.60 18.30
CA VAL A 7 15.59 2.42 17.66
C VAL A 7 14.17 2.76 17.22
N PRO A 8 13.81 2.49 15.95
CA PRO A 8 12.44 2.67 15.48
C PRO A 8 11.45 1.84 16.29
N GLU A 9 10.30 2.42 16.60
CA GLU A 9 9.22 1.70 17.28
C GLU A 9 8.42 0.88 16.26
N VAL A 10 7.97 -0.30 16.69
CA VAL A 10 7.05 -1.13 15.90
C VAL A 10 5.68 -0.47 15.90
N SER A 11 5.09 -0.31 14.74
CA SER A 11 3.75 0.28 14.59
C SER A 11 2.65 -0.67 15.05
N ASP A 12 1.41 -0.15 15.22
CA ASP A 12 0.22 -0.95 15.52
C ASP A 12 -0.05 -2.03 14.45
N TYR A 13 0.52 -1.89 13.26
CA TYR A 13 0.45 -2.88 12.19
C TYR A 13 1.53 -3.98 12.31
N GLY A 14 2.33 -3.97 13.38
CA GLY A 14 3.35 -4.98 13.63
C GLY A 14 4.59 -4.85 12.74
N SER A 15 4.82 -3.68 12.13
CA SER A 15 5.96 -3.42 11.25
C SER A 15 6.75 -2.20 11.73
N VAL A 16 8.04 -2.16 11.33
CA VAL A 16 8.88 -0.98 11.52
C VAL A 16 8.74 -0.10 10.28
N ASP A 17 8.14 1.06 10.45
CA ASP A 17 7.94 2.00 9.35
C ASP A 17 9.24 2.75 9.02
N PRO A 18 9.52 3.08 7.74
CA PRO A 18 10.73 3.80 7.36
C PRO A 18 10.77 5.25 7.86
N ALA A 19 9.63 5.80 8.30
CA ALA A 19 9.52 7.10 8.92
C ALA A 19 8.40 7.10 9.96
N PRO A 20 8.55 7.83 11.09
CA PRO A 20 7.46 7.94 12.06
C PRO A 20 6.31 8.77 11.47
N PRO A 21 5.05 8.47 11.82
CA PRO A 21 3.91 9.24 11.35
C PRO A 21 4.05 10.73 11.72
N ALA A 22 3.57 11.61 10.86
CA ALA A 22 3.45 13.03 11.19
C ALA A 22 2.49 13.18 12.38
N THR A 23 2.92 13.92 13.41
CA THR A 23 2.17 14.08 14.65
C THR A 23 1.20 15.24 14.62
N HIS A 24 1.36 16.14 13.63
CA HIS A 24 0.55 17.34 13.47
C HIS A 24 0.22 17.55 11.99
N GLY A 25 -0.97 18.03 11.74
CA GLY A 25 -1.43 18.40 10.41
C GLY A 25 -2.87 17.97 10.19
N SER A 26 -3.65 18.84 9.53
CA SER A 26 -4.96 18.50 9.01
C SER A 26 -4.82 17.55 7.82
N SER A 27 -5.92 16.92 7.41
CA SER A 27 -5.97 16.11 6.19
C SER A 27 -5.46 16.87 4.96
N ASP A 28 -5.82 18.15 4.83
CA ASP A 28 -5.36 19.00 3.73
C ASP A 28 -3.85 19.27 3.79
N GLN A 29 -3.30 19.47 4.97
CA GLN A 29 -1.86 19.67 5.15
C GLN A 29 -1.07 18.40 4.84
N LEU A 30 -1.53 17.24 5.29
CA LEU A 30 -0.92 15.94 4.96
C LEU A 30 -0.95 15.68 3.47
N ARG A 31 -2.08 15.94 2.82
CA ARG A 31 -2.23 15.84 1.37
C ARG A 31 -1.24 16.77 0.65
N SER A 32 -1.12 18.01 1.09
CA SER A 32 -0.22 19.00 0.48
C SER A 32 1.24 18.54 0.55
N VAL A 33 1.68 18.02 1.68
CA VAL A 33 3.04 17.49 1.84
C VAL A 33 3.25 16.25 0.98
N LEU A 34 2.31 15.33 0.99
CA LEU A 34 2.40 14.08 0.24
C LEU A 34 2.53 14.32 -1.26
N LEU A 35 1.74 15.25 -1.81
CA LEU A 35 1.70 15.55 -3.24
C LEU A 35 2.80 16.53 -3.70
N ASN A 36 3.56 17.09 -2.78
CA ASN A 36 4.63 18.03 -3.12
C ASN A 36 5.91 17.28 -3.55
N GLU A 37 6.19 17.28 -4.84
CA GLU A 37 7.40 16.62 -5.40
C GLU A 37 8.71 17.26 -4.92
N GLU A 38 8.68 18.51 -4.44
CA GLU A 38 9.85 19.22 -3.90
C GLU A 38 10.08 18.96 -2.40
N ALA A 39 9.10 18.37 -1.71
CA ALA A 39 9.24 18.04 -0.30
C ALA A 39 10.24 16.88 -0.12
N ARG A 40 10.95 16.88 1.01
CA ARG A 40 11.84 15.78 1.33
C ARG A 40 11.07 14.46 1.45
N MET A 41 11.65 13.39 0.91
CA MET A 41 11.01 12.08 0.90
C MET A 41 10.63 11.61 2.32
N PHE A 42 11.49 11.87 3.31
CA PHE A 42 11.19 11.54 4.71
C PHE A 42 9.89 12.19 5.19
N GLU A 43 9.67 13.47 4.88
CA GLU A 43 8.43 14.17 5.27
C GLU A 43 7.22 13.66 4.50
N ARG A 44 7.38 13.30 3.23
CA ARG A 44 6.31 12.67 2.44
C ARG A 44 5.94 11.31 3.02
N MET A 45 6.92 10.50 3.39
CA MET A 45 6.70 9.21 4.07
C MET A 45 5.97 9.38 5.41
N ARG A 46 6.33 10.39 6.20
CA ARG A 46 5.62 10.69 7.44
C ARG A 46 4.14 10.99 7.20
N ALA A 47 3.82 11.70 6.12
CA ALA A 47 2.44 11.95 5.73
C ALA A 47 1.72 10.65 5.32
N VAL A 48 2.40 9.75 4.61
CA VAL A 48 1.85 8.43 4.25
C VAL A 48 1.43 7.66 5.50
N PHE A 49 2.29 7.55 6.48
CA PHE A 49 2.00 6.78 7.70
C PHE A 49 0.96 7.44 8.59
N ALA A 50 0.90 8.78 8.62
CA ALA A 50 -0.18 9.51 9.30
C ALA A 50 -1.54 9.22 8.64
N LEU A 51 -1.62 9.22 7.32
CA LEU A 51 -2.84 8.89 6.57
C LEU A 51 -3.24 7.42 6.74
N ARG A 52 -2.28 6.49 6.73
CA ARG A 52 -2.55 5.09 7.06
C ARG A 52 -3.22 4.97 8.42
N ASN A 53 -2.67 5.62 9.44
CA ASN A 53 -3.17 5.55 10.81
C ASN A 53 -4.53 6.24 10.98
N ASP A 54 -4.84 7.26 10.17
CA ASP A 54 -6.18 7.87 10.09
C ASP A 54 -7.22 6.83 9.67
N GLY A 55 -6.94 6.04 8.66
CA GLY A 55 -7.76 4.90 8.23
C GLY A 55 -9.09 5.26 7.58
N SER A 56 -9.39 6.54 7.37
CA SER A 56 -10.65 6.97 6.73
C SER A 56 -10.65 6.72 5.23
N ASP A 57 -11.83 6.69 4.61
CA ASP A 57 -11.98 6.63 3.16
C ASP A 57 -11.31 7.82 2.47
N GLU A 58 -11.38 9.00 3.08
CA GLU A 58 -10.69 10.20 2.59
C GLU A 58 -9.17 10.02 2.59
N ALA A 59 -8.62 9.40 3.63
CA ALA A 59 -7.19 9.07 3.69
C ALA A 59 -6.80 8.09 2.59
N VAL A 60 -7.61 7.07 2.32
CA VAL A 60 -7.41 6.14 1.20
C VAL A 60 -7.39 6.89 -0.13
N ASP A 61 -8.34 7.77 -0.37
CA ASP A 61 -8.40 8.56 -1.60
C ASP A 61 -7.16 9.44 -1.77
N THR A 62 -6.69 10.05 -0.70
CA THR A 62 -5.48 10.87 -0.70
C THR A 62 -4.25 10.05 -1.05
N LEU A 63 -4.08 8.87 -0.44
CA LEU A 63 -2.99 7.95 -0.76
C LEU A 63 -3.05 7.49 -2.21
N CYS A 64 -4.22 7.14 -2.72
CA CYS A 64 -4.41 6.76 -4.12
C CYS A 64 -4.03 7.89 -5.09
N SER A 65 -4.34 9.13 -4.77
CA SER A 65 -4.00 10.29 -5.60
C SER A 65 -2.47 10.52 -5.72
N ALA A 66 -1.69 10.02 -4.77
CA ALA A 66 -0.24 10.20 -4.73
C ALA A 66 0.53 9.26 -5.68
N PHE A 67 -0.12 8.31 -6.34
CA PHE A 67 0.51 7.49 -7.38
C PHE A 67 0.93 8.27 -8.63
N SER A 68 0.55 9.53 -8.74
CA SER A 68 1.09 10.45 -9.74
C SER A 68 2.54 10.87 -9.48
N SER A 69 3.10 10.56 -8.30
CA SER A 69 4.47 10.87 -7.96
C SER A 69 5.48 10.24 -8.92
N THR A 70 6.57 10.95 -9.21
CA THR A 70 7.69 10.44 -9.99
C THR A 70 8.56 9.44 -9.23
N SER A 71 8.41 9.35 -7.90
CA SER A 71 9.20 8.46 -7.04
C SER A 71 8.62 7.04 -7.02
N ALA A 72 9.33 6.09 -7.59
CA ALA A 72 8.96 4.67 -7.48
C ALA A 72 9.00 4.18 -6.03
N LEU A 73 9.92 4.68 -5.21
CA LEU A 73 9.97 4.37 -3.79
C LEU A 73 8.68 4.77 -3.08
N LEU A 74 8.19 5.99 -3.34
CA LEU A 74 6.94 6.45 -2.74
C LEU A 74 5.75 5.63 -3.23
N ARG A 75 5.65 5.37 -4.53
CA ARG A 75 4.57 4.54 -5.09
C ARG A 75 4.56 3.12 -4.52
N HIS A 76 5.73 2.52 -4.33
CA HIS A 76 5.88 1.24 -3.65
C HIS A 76 5.30 1.30 -2.22
N GLU A 77 5.67 2.30 -1.45
CA GLU A 77 5.20 2.47 -0.08
C GLU A 77 3.69 2.75 -0.01
N LEU A 78 3.15 3.51 -0.96
CA LEU A 78 1.71 3.74 -1.07
C LEU A 78 0.94 2.42 -1.26
N ALA A 79 1.40 1.55 -2.15
CA ALA A 79 0.78 0.24 -2.36
C ALA A 79 0.84 -0.62 -1.09
N TYR A 80 1.97 -0.62 -0.41
CA TYR A 80 2.16 -1.35 0.83
C TYR A 80 1.17 -0.91 1.93
N VAL A 81 1.08 0.38 2.20
CA VAL A 81 0.17 0.88 3.25
C VAL A 81 -1.30 0.70 2.89
N LEU A 82 -1.66 0.80 1.61
CA LEU A 82 -3.04 0.51 1.16
C LEU A 82 -3.41 -0.95 1.41
N GLY A 83 -2.46 -1.87 1.24
CA GLY A 83 -2.63 -3.27 1.63
C GLY A 83 -2.85 -3.43 3.14
N GLN A 84 -2.07 -2.74 3.96
CA GLN A 84 -2.22 -2.74 5.41
C GLN A 84 -3.59 -2.22 5.86
N MET A 85 -4.12 -1.19 5.20
CA MET A 85 -5.42 -0.58 5.53
C MET A 85 -6.61 -1.49 5.18
N GLN A 86 -6.44 -2.45 4.28
CA GLN A 86 -7.46 -3.44 3.89
C GLN A 86 -8.79 -2.81 3.45
N ASN A 87 -8.74 -1.65 2.82
CA ASN A 87 -9.92 -0.94 2.34
C ASN A 87 -10.08 -1.15 0.83
N ALA A 88 -11.17 -1.82 0.44
CA ALA A 88 -11.46 -2.13 -0.97
C ALA A 88 -11.57 -0.91 -1.89
N ARG A 89 -11.74 0.28 -1.32
CA ARG A 89 -11.75 1.55 -2.06
C ARG A 89 -10.44 1.79 -2.83
N ALA A 90 -9.32 1.20 -2.40
CA ALA A 90 -8.03 1.31 -3.06
C ALA A 90 -7.91 0.40 -4.30
N LEU A 91 -8.77 -0.58 -4.48
CA LEU A 91 -8.62 -1.61 -5.50
C LEU A 91 -8.50 -1.08 -6.93
N PRO A 92 -9.35 -0.16 -7.40
CA PRO A 92 -9.22 0.35 -8.77
C PRO A 92 -7.83 0.93 -9.07
N THR A 93 -7.26 1.66 -8.12
CA THR A 93 -5.91 2.22 -8.24
C THR A 93 -4.83 1.12 -8.24
N LEU A 94 -4.96 0.13 -7.38
CA LEU A 94 -4.02 -1.00 -7.32
C LEU A 94 -4.08 -1.86 -8.58
N TRP A 95 -5.27 -2.11 -9.13
CA TRP A 95 -5.41 -2.81 -10.42
C TRP A 95 -4.69 -2.07 -11.53
N GLU A 96 -4.89 -0.75 -11.61
CA GLU A 96 -4.20 0.09 -12.60
C GLU A 96 -2.67 0.00 -12.46
N ARG A 97 -2.15 -0.02 -11.23
CA ARG A 97 -0.70 -0.14 -11.01
C ARG A 97 -0.14 -1.48 -11.46
N LEU A 98 -0.85 -2.56 -11.22
CA LEU A 98 -0.43 -3.89 -11.70
C LEU A 98 -0.49 -3.99 -13.23
N GLU A 99 -1.54 -3.44 -13.84
CA GLU A 99 -1.79 -3.51 -15.29
C GLU A 99 -0.89 -2.59 -16.11
N ASP A 100 -0.33 -1.53 -15.51
CA ASP A 100 0.53 -0.57 -16.20
C ASP A 100 1.92 -1.16 -16.44
N GLU A 101 2.18 -1.54 -17.71
CA GLU A 101 3.46 -2.12 -18.13
C GLU A 101 4.64 -1.15 -18.00
N SER A 102 4.38 0.16 -17.93
CA SER A 102 5.39 1.19 -17.72
C SER A 102 5.72 1.41 -16.24
N GLU A 103 4.93 0.87 -15.33
CA GLU A 103 5.16 1.00 -13.89
C GLU A 103 6.39 0.18 -13.46
N HIS A 104 7.08 0.65 -12.43
CA HIS A 104 8.23 -0.03 -11.87
C HIS A 104 7.84 -1.42 -11.32
N VAL A 105 8.66 -2.44 -11.60
CA VAL A 105 8.38 -3.84 -11.24
C VAL A 105 8.06 -4.02 -9.75
N MET A 106 8.75 -3.29 -8.86
CA MET A 106 8.52 -3.37 -7.42
C MET A 106 7.22 -2.71 -6.97
N VAL A 107 6.73 -1.71 -7.70
CA VAL A 107 5.41 -1.11 -7.45
C VAL A 107 4.31 -2.08 -7.89
N ARG A 108 4.47 -2.72 -9.04
CA ARG A 108 3.56 -3.75 -9.55
C ARG A 108 3.49 -4.94 -8.59
N HIS A 109 4.63 -5.39 -8.09
CA HIS A 109 4.74 -6.42 -7.05
C HIS A 109 3.93 -6.07 -5.80
N GLU A 110 4.17 -4.88 -5.23
CA GLU A 110 3.44 -4.43 -4.03
C GLU A 110 1.95 -4.26 -4.27
N ALA A 111 1.55 -3.80 -5.46
CA ALA A 111 0.14 -3.70 -5.80
C ALA A 111 -0.55 -5.07 -5.79
N ALA A 112 0.09 -6.10 -6.34
CA ALA A 112 -0.43 -7.47 -6.30
C ALA A 112 -0.55 -7.99 -4.86
N GLU A 113 0.48 -7.80 -4.03
CA GLU A 113 0.45 -8.20 -2.62
C GLU A 113 -0.64 -7.45 -1.84
N ALA A 114 -0.80 -6.16 -2.09
CA ALA A 114 -1.85 -5.35 -1.48
C ALA A 114 -3.27 -5.88 -1.81
N MET A 115 -3.50 -6.33 -3.03
CA MET A 115 -4.78 -6.97 -3.42
C MET A 115 -5.06 -8.22 -2.60
N GLY A 116 -4.04 -9.04 -2.37
CA GLY A 116 -4.15 -10.21 -1.50
C GLY A 116 -4.46 -9.84 -0.06
N ALA A 117 -3.78 -8.82 0.47
CA ALA A 117 -3.96 -8.32 1.83
C ALA A 117 -5.37 -7.71 2.04
N ILE A 118 -5.93 -7.05 1.05
CA ILE A 118 -7.30 -6.52 1.09
C ILE A 118 -8.32 -7.67 1.09
N GLY A 119 -8.03 -8.77 0.43
CA GLY A 119 -8.82 -9.99 0.52
C GLY A 119 -10.13 -9.97 -0.28
N ASP A 120 -10.29 -9.08 -1.24
CA ASP A 120 -11.50 -8.96 -2.06
C ASP A 120 -11.38 -9.79 -3.35
N GLY A 121 -12.30 -10.73 -3.54
CA GLY A 121 -12.31 -11.64 -4.70
C GLY A 121 -12.41 -10.97 -6.07
N ARG A 122 -12.79 -9.70 -6.14
CA ARG A 122 -12.82 -8.93 -7.39
C ARG A 122 -11.43 -8.76 -8.02
N SER A 123 -10.35 -8.92 -7.24
CA SER A 123 -8.98 -8.87 -7.74
C SER A 123 -8.53 -10.18 -8.41
N ARG A 124 -9.28 -11.27 -8.28
CA ARG A 124 -8.89 -12.60 -8.77
C ARG A 124 -8.55 -12.59 -10.26
N GLU A 125 -9.42 -12.03 -11.08
CA GLU A 125 -9.23 -12.03 -12.54
C GLU A 125 -7.96 -11.31 -12.98
N VAL A 126 -7.68 -10.12 -12.40
CA VAL A 126 -6.46 -9.38 -12.75
C VAL A 126 -5.21 -10.12 -12.29
N LEU A 127 -5.22 -10.70 -11.09
CA LEU A 127 -4.08 -11.47 -10.58
C LEU A 127 -3.80 -12.71 -11.44
N GLU A 128 -4.83 -13.43 -11.88
CA GLU A 128 -4.69 -14.60 -12.75
C GLU A 128 -4.05 -14.26 -14.09
N ARG A 129 -4.35 -13.10 -14.67
CA ARG A 129 -3.75 -12.64 -15.93
C ARG A 129 -2.23 -12.47 -15.85
N PHE A 130 -1.68 -12.20 -14.67
CA PHE A 130 -0.24 -11.95 -14.48
C PHE A 130 0.53 -13.12 -13.89
N LEU A 131 -0.10 -14.29 -13.69
CA LEU A 131 0.58 -15.50 -13.22
C LEU A 131 1.70 -15.98 -14.14
N THR A 132 1.64 -15.69 -15.41
CA THR A 132 2.64 -16.08 -16.40
C THR A 132 3.55 -14.92 -16.83
N HIS A 133 3.52 -13.82 -16.08
CA HIS A 133 4.38 -12.67 -16.38
C HIS A 133 5.86 -13.06 -16.29
N PRO A 134 6.71 -12.60 -17.25
CA PRO A 134 8.12 -13.00 -17.28
C PRO A 134 8.95 -12.50 -16.09
N ALA A 135 8.55 -11.40 -15.44
CA ALA A 135 9.20 -10.95 -14.21
C ALA A 135 8.66 -11.77 -13.02
N ALA A 136 9.55 -12.51 -12.37
CA ALA A 136 9.20 -13.36 -11.23
C ALA A 136 8.58 -12.56 -10.08
N GLU A 137 9.06 -11.34 -9.84
CA GLU A 137 8.53 -10.43 -8.82
C GLU A 137 7.03 -10.19 -8.99
N ILE A 138 6.54 -10.19 -10.22
CA ILE A 138 5.11 -10.01 -10.53
C ILE A 138 4.37 -11.33 -10.47
N SER A 139 4.84 -12.36 -11.18
CA SER A 139 4.15 -13.65 -11.26
C SER A 139 4.05 -14.33 -9.90
N GLU A 140 5.11 -14.35 -9.12
CA GLU A 140 5.12 -14.95 -7.77
C GLU A 140 4.25 -14.15 -6.79
N SER A 141 4.24 -12.83 -6.87
CA SER A 141 3.36 -12.00 -6.04
C SER A 141 1.89 -12.23 -6.35
N CYS A 142 1.54 -12.43 -7.61
CA CYS A 142 0.18 -12.77 -8.02
C CYS A 142 -0.22 -14.17 -7.51
N GLU A 143 0.69 -15.14 -7.56
CA GLU A 143 0.48 -16.49 -7.00
C GLU A 143 0.19 -16.42 -5.49
N VAL A 144 1.05 -15.73 -4.74
CA VAL A 144 0.87 -15.56 -3.29
C VAL A 144 -0.44 -14.84 -2.97
N ALA A 145 -0.77 -13.79 -3.72
CA ALA A 145 -2.01 -13.04 -3.51
C ALA A 145 -3.26 -13.91 -3.77
N LEU A 146 -3.25 -14.73 -4.82
CA LEU A 146 -4.33 -15.67 -5.12
C LEU A 146 -4.48 -16.74 -4.04
N ASP A 147 -3.37 -17.30 -3.56
CA ASP A 147 -3.38 -18.26 -2.46
C ASP A 147 -3.94 -17.64 -1.18
N LEU A 148 -3.63 -16.38 -0.91
CA LEU A 148 -4.18 -15.65 0.23
C LEU A 148 -5.69 -15.42 0.08
N LEU A 149 -6.17 -15.07 -1.11
CA LEU A 149 -7.61 -14.97 -1.38
C LEU A 149 -8.32 -16.30 -1.12
N ASP A 150 -7.77 -17.40 -1.60
CA ASP A 150 -8.33 -18.73 -1.38
C ASP A 150 -8.33 -19.11 0.10
N TRP A 151 -7.27 -18.77 0.81
CA TRP A 151 -7.17 -19.02 2.25
C TRP A 151 -8.22 -18.22 3.04
N CYS A 152 -8.44 -16.96 2.71
CA CYS A 152 -9.45 -16.11 3.36
C CYS A 152 -10.87 -16.64 3.11
N GLU A 153 -11.18 -17.04 1.88
CA GLU A 153 -12.48 -17.62 1.54
C GLU A 153 -12.76 -18.90 2.32
N ARG A 154 -11.75 -19.78 2.45
CA ARG A 154 -11.87 -21.01 3.26
C ARG A 154 -12.01 -20.73 4.75
N ALA A 155 -11.31 -19.73 5.27
CA ALA A 155 -11.40 -19.35 6.68
C ALA A 155 -12.78 -18.77 7.03
N GLU A 156 -13.40 -18.03 6.12
CA GLU A 156 -14.77 -17.56 6.27
C GLU A 156 -15.78 -18.71 6.26
N TRP A 157 -15.58 -19.69 5.38
CA TRP A 157 -16.39 -20.90 5.30
C TRP A 157 -16.36 -21.72 6.59
N ASN A 158 -15.25 -21.74 7.31
CA ASN A 158 -15.07 -22.52 8.54
C ASN A 158 -15.54 -21.78 9.82
N LYS A 159 -16.14 -20.60 9.70
CA LYS A 159 -16.69 -19.84 10.83
C LYS A 159 -18.15 -20.14 11.17
N ASP A 160 -18.82 -20.93 10.32
CA ASP A 160 -20.17 -21.48 10.54
C ASP A 160 -20.06 -22.89 11.15
#